data_1e68cd080087376489a4759b8f5925af
#
_entry.id   1e68cd080087376489a4759b8f5925af
#
_cell.length_a   1.000
_cell.length_b   1.000
_cell.length_c   1.000
_cell.angle_alpha   90.00
_cell.angle_beta   90.00
_cell.angle_gamma   90.00
#
_symmetry.space_group_name_H-M   'P 1'
#
loop_
_entity.id
_entity.type
_entity.pdbx_description
1 polymer ?
#
loop_
_entity_poly.entity_id
_entity_poly.type
_entity_poly.pdbx_seq_one_letter_code
_entity_poly.pdbx_strand_id
1 'polypeptide(L)'
;EDRIREIFGDRVVIIPYVMPGFDLAKEVVRIFSEQSSDKTEGMILMNHGIFSFGENAKESYDRMISLVSEAEDYLISQNAWDIKISEIPFIESQMSQEIAELRQQVSLTAGKPMLLNLTNSKSGFSFSNRKDIQSIATRGPLTPDHVIRTKRIQMIGRNIDKYKEEYVSYFESNEPSAKEKKRMLDPAPRVILDKEFGLCSIGRNMKEIGIISDIYEHTILSILRAEILGGFKALPAKDIFDLEYWDLEQAKLLKNTNSLEFEGEVVLITGAASGIGKSCVESFLDRGAAVIALDISNSIETVIKHQNYLGLVC
;
A
#
# COMPACT_ATOMS: atom_id res chain seq x y z
N GLU A 1 -6.27 23.32 0.20
CA GLU A 1 -6.86 24.09 -0.90
C GLU A 1 -5.97 25.28 -1.30
N ASP A 2 -5.49 26.10 -0.36
CA ASP A 2 -4.72 27.34 -0.64
C ASP A 2 -3.51 27.08 -1.55
N ARG A 3 -2.73 26.03 -1.30
CA ARG A 3 -1.61 25.67 -2.18
C ARG A 3 -2.03 25.25 -3.58
N ILE A 4 -3.18 24.59 -3.71
CA ILE A 4 -3.70 24.20 -5.02
C ILE A 4 -4.05 25.46 -5.80
N ARG A 5 -4.67 26.46 -5.15
CA ARG A 5 -4.95 27.76 -5.76
C ARG A 5 -3.68 28.55 -6.07
N GLU A 6 -2.66 28.46 -5.21
CA GLU A 6 -1.35 29.08 -5.45
C GLU A 6 -0.68 28.52 -6.72
N ILE A 7 -0.76 27.18 -6.92
CA ILE A 7 -0.12 26.48 -8.05
C ILE A 7 -0.89 26.71 -9.35
N PHE A 8 -2.20 26.50 -9.33
CA PHE A 8 -3.00 26.37 -10.57
C PHE A 8 -3.93 27.56 -10.85
N GLY A 9 -4.14 28.44 -9.86
CA GLY A 9 -5.07 29.58 -9.99
C GLY A 9 -6.47 29.13 -10.41
N ASP A 10 -7.02 29.81 -11.45
CA ASP A 10 -8.36 29.57 -12.01
C ASP A 10 -8.41 28.41 -13.02
N ARG A 11 -7.29 27.75 -13.27
CA ARG A 11 -7.20 26.67 -14.27
C ARG A 11 -7.79 25.36 -13.79
N VAL A 12 -8.03 25.23 -12.49
CA VAL A 12 -8.65 24.02 -11.93
C VAL A 12 -9.81 24.37 -11.01
N VAL A 13 -10.85 23.56 -11.07
CA VAL A 13 -11.93 23.56 -10.08
C VAL A 13 -11.52 22.62 -8.95
N ILE A 14 -11.70 23.06 -7.70
CA ILE A 14 -11.36 22.26 -6.51
C ILE A 14 -12.65 21.70 -5.92
N ILE A 15 -12.74 20.36 -5.89
CA ILE A 15 -13.87 19.63 -5.30
C ILE A 15 -13.42 19.14 -3.92
N PRO A 16 -14.11 19.51 -2.82
CA PRO A 16 -13.80 19.00 -1.49
C PRO A 16 -13.97 17.49 -1.42
N TYR A 17 -13.37 16.85 -0.40
CA TYR A 17 -13.54 15.42 -0.25
C TYR A 17 -15.02 15.06 -0.04
N VAL A 18 -15.51 14.20 -0.90
CA VAL A 18 -16.78 13.47 -0.77
C VAL A 18 -16.47 12.02 -1.06
N MET A 19 -17.07 11.11 -0.29
CA MET A 19 -16.90 9.67 -0.51
C MET A 19 -17.21 9.31 -1.98
N PRO A 20 -16.35 8.54 -2.65
CA PRO A 20 -16.59 8.11 -4.03
C PRO A 20 -17.97 7.48 -4.23
N GLY A 21 -18.64 7.84 -5.29
CA GLY A 21 -19.98 7.36 -5.62
C GLY A 21 -20.89 8.43 -6.18
N PHE A 22 -22.20 8.19 -6.06
CA PHE A 22 -23.20 9.07 -6.67
C PHE A 22 -23.23 10.48 -6.07
N ASP A 23 -22.97 10.62 -4.77
CA ASP A 23 -22.95 11.93 -4.11
C ASP A 23 -21.74 12.76 -4.55
N LEU A 24 -20.57 12.14 -4.75
CA LEU A 24 -19.42 12.81 -5.36
C LEU A 24 -19.75 13.27 -6.79
N ALA A 25 -20.40 12.44 -7.59
CA ALA A 25 -20.77 12.83 -8.95
C ALA A 25 -21.72 14.04 -8.98
N LYS A 26 -22.69 14.12 -8.07
CA LYS A 26 -23.58 15.30 -7.93
C LYS A 26 -22.79 16.54 -7.52
N GLU A 27 -21.90 16.40 -6.56
CA GLU A 27 -21.12 17.52 -6.05
C GLU A 27 -20.14 18.05 -7.12
N VAL A 28 -19.53 17.16 -7.91
CA VAL A 28 -18.72 17.54 -9.06
C VAL A 28 -19.53 18.39 -10.05
N VAL A 29 -20.72 17.93 -10.45
CA VAL A 29 -21.58 18.67 -11.39
C VAL A 29 -21.95 20.05 -10.82
N ARG A 30 -22.34 20.11 -9.56
CA ARG A 30 -22.73 21.37 -8.91
C ARG A 30 -21.56 22.36 -8.88
N ILE A 31 -20.44 21.98 -8.29
CA ILE A 31 -19.30 22.88 -8.09
C ILE A 31 -18.66 23.24 -9.44
N PHE A 32 -18.54 22.29 -10.35
CA PHE A 32 -17.98 22.57 -11.66
C PHE A 32 -18.83 23.61 -12.43
N SER A 33 -20.15 23.49 -12.38
CA SER A 33 -21.06 24.46 -13.02
C SER A 33 -20.97 25.87 -12.39
N GLU A 34 -20.68 25.94 -11.08
CA GLU A 34 -20.58 27.21 -10.36
C GLU A 34 -19.21 27.90 -10.53
N GLN A 35 -18.12 27.13 -10.65
CA GLN A 35 -16.75 27.63 -10.55
C GLN A 35 -15.93 27.54 -11.86
N SER A 36 -16.39 26.78 -12.84
CA SER A 36 -15.65 26.66 -14.10
C SER A 36 -15.74 27.95 -14.96
N SER A 37 -14.70 28.16 -15.73
CA SER A 37 -14.58 29.26 -16.68
C SER A 37 -13.93 28.80 -17.98
N ASP A 38 -13.81 29.68 -18.96
CA ASP A 38 -13.10 29.39 -20.23
C ASP A 38 -11.61 29.05 -20.02
N LYS A 39 -11.06 29.34 -18.83
CA LYS A 39 -9.68 29.01 -18.46
C LYS A 39 -9.55 27.61 -17.81
N THR A 40 -10.66 26.97 -17.49
CA THR A 40 -10.64 25.71 -16.75
C THR A 40 -10.16 24.55 -17.60
N GLU A 41 -9.07 23.94 -17.23
CA GLU A 41 -8.40 22.84 -17.92
C GLU A 41 -8.54 21.49 -17.20
N GLY A 42 -8.90 21.56 -15.91
CA GLY A 42 -9.03 20.37 -15.10
C GLY A 42 -9.78 20.61 -13.79
N MET A 43 -9.86 19.58 -12.98
CA MET A 43 -10.37 19.64 -11.60
C MET A 43 -9.54 18.80 -10.68
N ILE A 44 -9.45 19.21 -9.42
CA ILE A 44 -8.79 18.46 -8.34
C ILE A 44 -9.84 18.00 -7.36
N LEU A 45 -10.03 16.70 -7.25
CA LEU A 45 -10.84 16.08 -6.22
C LEU A 45 -9.95 15.81 -5.01
N MET A 46 -10.23 16.52 -3.91
CA MET A 46 -9.41 16.41 -2.68
C MET A 46 -9.33 14.95 -2.20
N ASN A 47 -8.14 14.51 -1.88
CA ASN A 47 -7.83 13.13 -1.44
C ASN A 47 -8.18 12.03 -2.47
N HIS A 48 -8.45 12.40 -3.74
CA HIS A 48 -8.76 11.45 -4.79
C HIS A 48 -7.78 11.57 -5.96
N GLY A 49 -7.62 12.76 -6.52
CA GLY A 49 -6.70 12.99 -7.63
C GLY A 49 -7.07 14.18 -8.50
N ILE A 50 -6.38 14.26 -9.65
CA ILE A 50 -6.55 15.30 -10.64
C ILE A 50 -7.24 14.73 -11.89
N PHE A 51 -8.10 15.53 -12.50
CA PHE A 51 -8.74 15.25 -13.77
C PHE A 51 -8.44 16.38 -14.75
N SER A 52 -8.18 16.04 -15.99
CA SER A 52 -8.09 16.98 -17.10
C SER A 52 -9.10 16.61 -18.19
N PHE A 53 -9.48 17.56 -19.00
CA PHE A 53 -10.37 17.38 -20.12
C PHE A 53 -9.95 18.32 -21.26
N GLY A 54 -10.50 18.12 -22.46
CA GLY A 54 -10.22 18.92 -23.66
C GLY A 54 -11.15 18.50 -24.78
N GLU A 55 -11.12 19.24 -25.89
CA GLU A 55 -11.90 18.97 -27.09
C GLU A 55 -11.57 17.60 -27.73
N ASN A 56 -10.37 17.04 -27.40
CA ASN A 56 -9.91 15.76 -27.88
C ASN A 56 -8.94 15.13 -26.87
N ALA A 57 -8.63 13.84 -27.06
CA ALA A 57 -7.78 13.06 -26.16
C ALA A 57 -6.35 13.65 -26.04
N LYS A 58 -5.79 14.20 -27.12
CA LYS A 58 -4.46 14.81 -27.09
C LYS A 58 -4.44 16.03 -26.20
N GLU A 59 -5.38 16.91 -26.34
CA GLU A 59 -5.49 18.13 -25.53
C GLU A 59 -5.68 17.80 -24.05
N SER A 60 -6.57 16.86 -23.72
CA SER A 60 -6.76 16.39 -22.35
C SER A 60 -5.47 15.83 -21.77
N TYR A 61 -4.71 15.03 -22.55
CA TYR A 61 -3.42 14.48 -22.13
C TYR A 61 -2.36 15.58 -21.91
N ASP A 62 -2.23 16.51 -22.87
CA ASP A 62 -1.27 17.62 -22.79
C ASP A 62 -1.54 18.50 -21.55
N ARG A 63 -2.83 18.79 -21.26
CA ARG A 63 -3.26 19.50 -20.06
C ARG A 63 -2.91 18.73 -18.77
N MET A 64 -3.12 17.41 -18.74
CA MET A 64 -2.72 16.57 -17.60
C MET A 64 -1.22 16.70 -17.33
N ILE A 65 -0.39 16.55 -18.37
CA ILE A 65 1.06 16.67 -18.24
C ILE A 65 1.46 18.07 -17.76
N SER A 66 0.86 19.13 -18.30
CA SER A 66 1.12 20.50 -17.86
C SER A 66 0.81 20.70 -16.37
N LEU A 67 -0.38 20.27 -15.91
CA LEU A 67 -0.79 20.42 -14.52
C LEU A 67 0.10 19.60 -13.56
N VAL A 68 0.48 18.38 -13.94
CA VAL A 68 1.40 17.56 -13.13
C VAL A 68 2.78 18.19 -13.05
N SER A 69 3.31 18.69 -14.19
CA SER A 69 4.63 19.36 -14.22
C SER A 69 4.66 20.62 -13.34
N GLU A 70 3.59 21.41 -13.33
CA GLU A 70 3.52 22.59 -12.45
C GLU A 70 3.50 22.20 -10.96
N ALA A 71 2.84 21.10 -10.60
CA ALA A 71 2.90 20.58 -9.23
C ALA A 71 4.32 20.11 -8.87
N GLU A 72 5.04 19.47 -9.80
CA GLU A 72 6.43 19.08 -9.62
C GLU A 72 7.34 20.30 -9.46
N ASP A 73 7.21 21.31 -10.33
CA ASP A 73 7.97 22.56 -10.27
C ASP A 73 7.73 23.28 -8.94
N TYR A 74 6.50 23.28 -8.44
CA TYR A 74 6.20 23.81 -7.11
C TYR A 74 6.95 23.05 -6.02
N LEU A 75 6.92 21.71 -6.03
CA LEU A 75 7.65 20.89 -5.07
C LEU A 75 9.18 21.14 -5.14
N ILE A 76 9.72 21.31 -6.33
CA ILE A 76 11.14 21.67 -6.56
C ILE A 76 11.43 23.03 -5.94
N SER A 77 10.60 24.04 -6.21
CA SER A 77 10.76 25.41 -5.68
C SER A 77 10.74 25.45 -4.15
N GLN A 78 9.97 24.55 -3.52
CA GLN A 78 9.89 24.40 -2.07
C GLN A 78 10.97 23.47 -1.49
N ASN A 79 11.93 22.99 -2.29
CA ASN A 79 12.93 21.98 -1.91
C ASN A 79 12.32 20.68 -1.36
N ALA A 80 11.13 20.33 -1.83
CA ALA A 80 10.37 19.16 -1.38
C ALA A 80 10.37 18.02 -2.39
N TRP A 81 10.98 18.18 -3.57
CA TRP A 81 11.02 17.13 -4.60
C TRP A 81 12.09 16.08 -4.32
N ASP A 82 13.33 16.49 -4.15
CA ASP A 82 14.48 15.63 -3.91
C ASP A 82 14.64 15.34 -2.42
N ILE A 83 14.14 14.20 -1.98
CA ILE A 83 14.24 13.77 -0.58
C ILE A 83 15.61 13.16 -0.34
N LYS A 84 16.39 13.77 0.56
CA LYS A 84 17.64 13.18 1.04
C LYS A 84 17.33 12.00 1.96
N ILE A 85 17.52 10.80 1.43
CA ILE A 85 17.40 9.56 2.19
C ILE A 85 18.74 9.34 2.91
N SER A 86 18.71 9.29 4.24
CA SER A 86 19.90 8.98 5.03
C SER A 86 20.37 7.56 4.72
N GLU A 87 21.65 7.41 4.39
CA GLU A 87 22.27 6.10 4.26
C GLU A 87 22.48 5.51 5.66
N ILE A 88 21.55 4.71 6.10
CA ILE A 88 21.73 3.87 7.29
C ILE A 88 22.20 2.52 6.77
N PRO A 89 23.35 1.99 7.25
CA PRO A 89 23.81 0.69 6.83
C PRO A 89 22.77 -0.38 7.18
N PHE A 90 22.27 -1.07 6.19
CA PHE A 90 21.49 -2.27 6.42
C PHE A 90 22.45 -3.35 6.91
N ILE A 91 22.29 -3.77 8.15
CA ILE A 91 23.06 -4.88 8.71
C ILE A 91 22.27 -6.13 8.38
N GLU A 92 22.79 -6.92 7.46
CA GLU A 92 22.30 -8.27 7.18
C GLU A 92 22.54 -9.11 8.44
N SER A 93 21.60 -9.07 9.37
CA SER A 93 21.71 -9.80 10.62
C SER A 93 21.07 -11.19 10.47
N GLN A 94 21.51 -12.15 11.28
CA GLN A 94 21.00 -13.50 11.35
C GLN A 94 19.60 -13.54 12.05
N MET A 95 18.67 -12.69 11.62
CA MET A 95 17.34 -12.54 12.23
C MET A 95 16.29 -13.50 11.66
N SER A 96 16.70 -14.62 11.08
CA SER A 96 15.80 -15.58 10.42
C SER A 96 14.71 -16.11 11.36
N GLN A 97 15.03 -16.35 12.64
CA GLN A 97 14.05 -16.82 13.61
C GLN A 97 13.04 -15.75 13.96
N GLU A 98 13.45 -14.52 14.22
CA GLU A 98 12.57 -13.41 14.58
C GLU A 98 11.60 -13.05 13.43
N ILE A 99 12.07 -13.15 12.19
CA ILE A 99 11.25 -12.96 10.99
C ILE A 99 10.19 -14.07 10.90
N ALA A 100 10.58 -15.32 11.14
CA ALA A 100 9.67 -16.46 11.12
C ALA A 100 8.62 -16.37 12.23
N GLU A 101 9.01 -15.96 13.44
CA GLU A 101 8.10 -15.71 14.56
C GLU A 101 7.12 -14.58 14.27
N LEU A 102 7.59 -13.46 13.72
CA LEU A 102 6.74 -12.35 13.32
C LEU A 102 5.73 -12.77 12.25
N ARG A 103 6.17 -13.50 11.22
CA ARG A 103 5.30 -14.06 10.19
C ARG A 103 4.24 -14.99 10.79
N GLN A 104 4.61 -15.85 11.74
CA GLN A 104 3.68 -16.73 12.44
C GLN A 104 2.61 -15.94 13.20
N GLN A 105 3.02 -14.94 13.99
CA GLN A 105 2.09 -14.09 14.74
C GLN A 105 1.12 -13.34 13.82
N VAL A 106 1.61 -12.79 12.70
CA VAL A 106 0.79 -12.15 11.68
C VAL A 106 -0.22 -13.14 11.10
N SER A 107 0.19 -14.36 10.76
CA SER A 107 -0.68 -15.40 10.20
C SER A 107 -1.77 -15.83 11.19
N LEU A 108 -1.42 -16.01 12.46
CA LEU A 108 -2.38 -16.31 13.52
C LEU A 108 -3.41 -15.18 13.70
N THR A 109 -2.96 -13.93 13.68
CA THR A 109 -3.84 -12.75 13.79
C THR A 109 -4.73 -12.57 12.56
N ALA A 110 -4.24 -12.89 11.37
CA ALA A 110 -5.03 -12.89 10.14
C ALA A 110 -6.02 -14.05 10.04
N GLY A 111 -5.85 -15.12 10.86
CA GLY A 111 -6.63 -16.34 10.81
C GLY A 111 -6.40 -17.18 9.55
N LYS A 112 -5.27 -16.97 8.88
CA LYS A 112 -4.86 -17.65 7.64
C LYS A 112 -3.37 -17.49 7.40
N PRO A 113 -2.74 -18.39 6.62
CA PRO A 113 -1.33 -18.25 6.26
C PRO A 113 -1.06 -16.94 5.52
N MET A 114 0.04 -16.29 5.89
CA MET A 114 0.51 -15.05 5.29
C MET A 114 2.01 -15.16 4.97
N LEU A 115 2.42 -14.54 3.88
CA LEU A 115 3.82 -14.32 3.56
C LEU A 115 4.25 -12.96 4.12
N LEU A 116 5.50 -12.86 4.53
CA LEU A 116 6.15 -11.63 4.97
C LEU A 116 7.39 -11.41 4.10
N ASN A 117 7.50 -10.24 3.51
CA ASN A 117 8.64 -9.83 2.71
C ASN A 117 9.35 -8.63 3.36
N LEU A 118 10.64 -8.72 3.49
CA LEU A 118 11.50 -7.59 3.84
C LEU A 118 11.85 -6.86 2.55
N THR A 119 11.37 -5.64 2.41
CA THR A 119 11.66 -4.83 1.24
C THR A 119 13.08 -4.26 1.38
N ASN A 120 13.98 -4.69 0.50
CA ASN A 120 15.34 -4.16 0.46
C ASN A 120 15.36 -2.75 -0.15
N SER A 121 14.80 -1.80 0.58
CA SER A 121 14.60 -0.41 0.17
C SER A 121 15.33 0.53 1.13
N LYS A 122 16.27 1.31 0.61
CA LYS A 122 16.97 2.35 1.39
C LYS A 122 15.99 3.35 1.99
N SER A 123 14.96 3.73 1.24
CA SER A 123 13.92 4.65 1.70
C SER A 123 13.08 4.05 2.82
N GLY A 124 12.65 2.80 2.67
CA GLY A 124 11.90 2.07 3.68
C GLY A 124 12.67 1.91 4.98
N PHE A 125 13.95 1.53 4.89
CA PHE A 125 14.80 1.37 6.07
C PHE A 125 15.07 2.71 6.78
N SER A 126 15.43 3.76 6.02
CA SER A 126 15.63 5.09 6.56
C SER A 126 14.36 5.65 7.22
N PHE A 127 13.20 5.46 6.58
CA PHE A 127 11.92 5.90 7.10
C PHE A 127 11.56 5.20 8.42
N SER A 128 11.75 3.88 8.50
CA SER A 128 11.48 3.08 9.70
C SER A 128 12.35 3.49 10.89
N ASN A 129 13.52 4.05 10.64
CA ASN A 129 14.46 4.49 11.68
C ASN A 129 14.30 5.95 12.11
N ARG A 130 13.31 6.67 11.56
CA ARG A 130 13.05 8.06 11.96
C ARG A 130 12.56 8.15 13.41
N LYS A 131 12.98 9.19 14.11
CA LYS A 131 12.55 9.45 15.50
C LYS A 131 11.07 9.80 15.61
N ASP A 132 10.51 10.42 14.57
CA ASP A 132 9.11 10.86 14.47
C ASP A 132 8.20 9.85 13.76
N ILE A 133 8.69 8.64 13.45
CA ILE A 133 7.98 7.61 12.67
C ILE A 133 6.55 7.35 13.18
N GLN A 134 6.38 7.23 14.49
CA GLN A 134 5.07 7.00 15.10
C GLN A 134 4.06 8.10 14.75
N SER A 135 4.50 9.35 14.68
CA SER A 135 3.61 10.49 14.43
C SER A 135 3.30 10.71 12.95
N ILE A 136 4.22 10.34 12.04
CA ILE A 136 4.04 10.60 10.61
C ILE A 136 3.47 9.41 9.84
N ALA A 137 3.78 8.16 10.24
CA ALA A 137 3.34 6.97 9.54
C ALA A 137 1.93 6.49 9.96
N THR A 138 1.41 6.92 11.11
CA THR A 138 0.11 6.45 11.62
C THR A 138 -1.06 7.42 11.41
N ARG A 139 -0.89 8.44 10.57
CA ARG A 139 -1.96 9.40 10.26
C ARG A 139 -3.06 8.83 9.37
N GLY A 140 -2.73 7.88 8.51
CA GLY A 140 -3.64 7.24 7.55
C GLY A 140 -3.03 7.03 6.19
N PRO A 141 -3.75 6.43 5.23
CA PRO A 141 -3.25 6.18 3.88
C PRO A 141 -3.10 7.49 3.08
N LEU A 142 -2.25 7.45 2.05
CA LEU A 142 -2.02 8.57 1.13
C LEU A 142 -3.29 8.92 0.35
N THR A 143 -3.95 7.92 -0.19
CA THR A 143 -5.28 8.01 -0.80
C THR A 143 -6.22 7.05 -0.07
N PRO A 144 -7.52 7.38 0.05
CA PRO A 144 -8.43 6.59 0.87
C PRO A 144 -8.57 5.13 0.40
N ASP A 145 -8.54 4.87 -0.89
CA ASP A 145 -8.65 3.53 -1.49
C ASP A 145 -7.46 2.60 -1.18
N HIS A 146 -6.30 3.15 -0.81
CA HIS A 146 -5.17 2.32 -0.34
C HIS A 146 -5.50 1.53 0.93
N VAL A 147 -6.50 1.95 1.72
CA VAL A 147 -6.89 1.30 2.98
C VAL A 147 -7.18 -0.19 2.82
N ILE A 148 -7.77 -0.61 1.70
CA ILE A 148 -8.07 -2.02 1.44
C ILE A 148 -6.80 -2.88 1.22
N ARG A 149 -5.66 -2.23 0.91
CA ARG A 149 -4.36 -2.90 0.67
C ARG A 149 -3.43 -2.79 1.87
N THR A 150 -3.30 -1.59 2.45
CA THR A 150 -2.29 -1.28 3.47
C THR A 150 -2.86 -1.19 4.87
N LYS A 151 -4.17 -1.32 5.07
CA LYS A 151 -4.90 -0.93 6.27
C LYS A 151 -4.81 0.59 6.52
N ARG A 152 -5.59 1.09 7.48
CA ARG A 152 -5.60 2.53 7.81
C ARG A 152 -4.25 3.02 8.35
N ILE A 153 -3.62 2.23 9.21
CA ILE A 153 -2.31 2.55 9.78
C ILE A 153 -1.35 1.36 9.67
N GLN A 154 -0.07 1.63 9.74
CA GLN A 154 0.99 0.65 9.74
C GLN A 154 1.34 0.24 11.16
N MET A 155 1.84 -0.99 11.33
CA MET A 155 2.41 -1.41 12.59
C MET A 155 3.83 -0.86 12.72
N ILE A 156 4.12 -0.18 13.82
CA ILE A 156 5.47 0.30 14.15
C ILE A 156 6.09 -0.65 15.16
N GLY A 157 7.24 -1.24 14.80
CA GLY A 157 7.88 -2.31 15.58
C GLY A 157 7.13 -3.64 15.44
N ARG A 158 7.17 -4.49 16.48
CA ARG A 158 6.76 -5.90 16.40
C ARG A 158 5.62 -6.29 17.37
N ASN A 159 4.92 -5.32 17.94
CA ASN A 159 3.84 -5.60 18.90
C ASN A 159 2.51 -5.84 18.20
N ILE A 160 2.26 -7.06 17.79
CA ILE A 160 1.06 -7.52 17.08
C ILE A 160 -0.20 -7.33 17.92
N ASP A 161 -0.15 -7.64 19.21
CA ASP A 161 -1.34 -7.58 20.08
C ASP A 161 -1.82 -6.13 20.21
N LYS A 162 -0.89 -5.19 20.44
CA LYS A 162 -1.21 -3.77 20.47
C LYS A 162 -1.82 -3.29 19.15
N TYR A 163 -1.24 -3.68 18.02
CA TYR A 163 -1.78 -3.31 16.71
C TYR A 163 -3.20 -3.86 16.49
N LYS A 164 -3.43 -5.11 16.88
CA LYS A 164 -4.75 -5.74 16.85
C LYS A 164 -5.78 -4.99 17.70
N GLU A 165 -5.42 -4.62 18.94
CA GLU A 165 -6.27 -3.84 19.83
C GLU A 165 -6.61 -2.46 19.21
N GLU A 166 -5.64 -1.77 18.62
CA GLU A 166 -5.85 -0.50 17.93
C GLU A 166 -6.80 -0.65 16.73
N TYR A 167 -6.69 -1.73 15.96
CA TYR A 167 -7.58 -2.00 14.83
C TYR A 167 -8.99 -2.35 15.28
N VAL A 168 -9.14 -3.15 16.33
CA VAL A 168 -10.47 -3.47 16.94
C VAL A 168 -11.13 -2.19 17.46
N SER A 169 -10.40 -1.37 18.22
CA SER A 169 -10.89 -0.09 18.71
C SER A 169 -11.31 0.86 17.58
N TYR A 170 -10.54 0.92 16.50
CA TYR A 170 -10.91 1.68 15.30
C TYR A 170 -12.22 1.19 14.69
N PHE A 171 -12.41 -0.13 14.56
CA PHE A 171 -13.64 -0.71 14.05
C PHE A 171 -14.83 -0.40 14.96
N GLU A 172 -14.74 -0.69 16.27
CA GLU A 172 -15.80 -0.51 17.25
C GLU A 172 -16.22 0.96 17.42
N SER A 173 -15.27 1.89 17.25
CA SER A 173 -15.56 3.32 17.34
C SER A 173 -16.31 3.88 16.14
N ASN A 174 -16.19 3.27 14.96
CA ASN A 174 -16.77 3.79 13.71
C ASN A 174 -18.01 2.99 13.24
N GLU A 175 -18.07 1.68 13.50
CA GLU A 175 -19.16 0.79 13.07
C GLU A 175 -20.56 1.28 13.50
N PRO A 176 -20.77 1.81 14.70
CA PRO A 176 -22.08 2.30 15.11
C PRO A 176 -22.65 3.45 14.27
N SER A 177 -21.79 4.17 13.56
CA SER A 177 -22.17 5.25 12.65
C SER A 177 -22.35 4.81 11.20
N ALA A 178 -22.13 3.53 10.88
CA ALA A 178 -22.31 2.99 9.55
C ALA A 178 -23.80 2.88 9.20
N LYS A 179 -24.14 3.04 7.92
CA LYS A 179 -25.53 2.91 7.45
C LYS A 179 -26.09 1.49 7.59
N GLU A 180 -25.21 0.50 7.61
CA GLU A 180 -25.51 -0.91 7.73
C GLU A 180 -24.50 -1.58 8.64
N LYS A 181 -24.90 -2.68 9.31
CA LYS A 181 -24.00 -3.46 10.15
C LYS A 181 -22.84 -4.01 9.33
N LYS A 182 -21.63 -3.75 9.75
CA LYS A 182 -20.43 -4.21 9.08
C LYS A 182 -19.77 -5.36 9.84
N ARG A 183 -19.06 -6.22 9.10
CA ARG A 183 -18.25 -7.29 9.69
C ARG A 183 -16.79 -6.88 9.64
N MET A 184 -16.13 -6.89 10.79
CA MET A 184 -14.72 -6.55 10.90
C MET A 184 -13.87 -7.46 9.99
N LEU A 185 -12.96 -6.85 9.26
CA LEU A 185 -11.91 -7.54 8.52
C LEU A 185 -10.85 -8.12 9.47
N ASP A 186 -9.99 -9.00 8.97
CA ASP A 186 -8.90 -9.51 9.79
C ASP A 186 -8.03 -8.35 10.32
N PRO A 187 -7.65 -8.36 11.62
CA PRO A 187 -6.94 -7.25 12.25
C PRO A 187 -5.41 -7.28 12.05
N ALA A 188 -4.88 -8.17 11.21
CA ALA A 188 -3.45 -8.27 10.99
C ALA A 188 -2.92 -7.08 10.16
N PRO A 189 -1.70 -6.58 10.43
CA PRO A 189 -1.07 -5.55 9.63
C PRO A 189 -0.79 -6.02 8.20
N ARG A 190 -0.71 -5.08 7.27
CA ARG A 190 -0.24 -5.31 5.89
C ARG A 190 1.13 -4.67 5.65
N VAL A 191 1.47 -3.69 6.46
CA VAL A 191 2.75 -3.00 6.44
C VAL A 191 3.29 -2.92 7.87
N ILE A 192 4.55 -3.27 8.03
CA ILE A 192 5.29 -3.14 9.28
C ILE A 192 6.52 -2.27 9.02
N LEU A 193 6.75 -1.32 9.91
CA LEU A 193 7.93 -0.46 9.91
C LEU A 193 8.75 -0.79 11.16
N ASP A 194 9.83 -1.50 10.98
CA ASP A 194 10.70 -1.94 12.08
C ASP A 194 12.11 -1.37 11.91
N LYS A 195 12.76 -1.06 13.02
CA LYS A 195 14.10 -0.44 12.99
C LYS A 195 15.18 -1.36 12.44
N GLU A 196 15.03 -2.66 12.62
CA GLU A 196 16.00 -3.66 12.18
C GLU A 196 15.61 -4.29 10.84
N PHE A 197 14.29 -4.53 10.63
CA PHE A 197 13.78 -5.13 9.40
C PHE A 197 13.48 -4.11 8.30
N GLY A 198 13.37 -2.82 8.63
CA GLY A 198 12.97 -1.79 7.68
C GLY A 198 11.48 -1.89 7.33
N LEU A 199 11.17 -1.76 6.05
CA LEU A 199 9.82 -1.91 5.51
C LEU A 199 9.51 -3.40 5.27
N CYS A 200 8.49 -3.92 5.94
CA CYS A 200 7.96 -5.26 5.68
C CYS A 200 6.57 -5.16 5.09
N SER A 201 6.33 -5.92 4.02
CA SER A 201 5.04 -6.04 3.35
C SER A 201 4.47 -7.44 3.54
N ILE A 202 3.16 -7.53 3.80
CA ILE A 202 2.47 -8.75 4.17
C ILE A 202 1.30 -9.00 3.24
N GLY A 203 1.27 -10.18 2.65
CA GLY A 203 0.23 -10.60 1.72
C GLY A 203 0.10 -12.12 1.67
N ARG A 204 -0.88 -12.61 0.94
CA ARG A 204 -1.09 -14.06 0.75
C ARG A 204 -0.22 -14.66 -0.35
N ASN A 205 0.28 -13.81 -1.23
CA ASN A 205 1.14 -14.21 -2.35
C ASN A 205 2.07 -13.04 -2.72
N MET A 206 3.09 -13.31 -3.55
CA MET A 206 4.07 -12.30 -3.93
C MET A 206 3.47 -11.16 -4.76
N LYS A 207 2.36 -11.39 -5.47
CA LYS A 207 1.65 -10.33 -6.20
C LYS A 207 1.01 -9.31 -5.26
N GLU A 208 0.32 -9.79 -4.21
CA GLU A 208 -0.24 -8.90 -3.17
C GLU A 208 0.87 -8.13 -2.45
N ILE A 209 1.95 -8.81 -2.09
CA ILE A 209 3.13 -8.20 -1.47
C ILE A 209 3.73 -7.10 -2.35
N GLY A 210 3.92 -7.37 -3.64
CA GLY A 210 4.42 -6.38 -4.60
C GLY A 210 3.55 -5.13 -4.64
N ILE A 211 2.23 -5.29 -4.76
CA ILE A 211 1.29 -4.16 -4.75
C ILE A 211 1.39 -3.34 -3.45
N ILE A 212 1.48 -4.01 -2.30
CA ILE A 212 1.57 -3.35 -0.99
C ILE A 212 2.91 -2.61 -0.85
N SER A 213 4.02 -3.24 -1.28
CA SER A 213 5.35 -2.61 -1.30
C SER A 213 5.36 -1.34 -2.16
N ASP A 214 4.88 -1.43 -3.39
CA ASP A 214 4.87 -0.30 -4.33
C ASP A 214 4.04 0.87 -3.78
N ILE A 215 2.84 0.58 -3.28
CA ILE A 215 1.97 1.58 -2.67
C ILE A 215 2.68 2.25 -1.49
N TYR A 216 3.34 1.46 -0.64
CA TYR A 216 3.89 2.02 0.58
C TYR A 216 5.23 2.75 0.36
N GLU A 217 6.06 2.31 -0.56
CA GLU A 217 7.26 3.06 -0.97
C GLU A 217 6.88 4.43 -1.54
N HIS A 218 5.86 4.49 -2.38
CA HIS A 218 5.31 5.75 -2.87
C HIS A 218 4.73 6.61 -1.73
N THR A 219 4.05 5.98 -0.77
CA THR A 219 3.50 6.66 0.41
C THR A 219 4.60 7.28 1.26
N ILE A 220 5.74 6.58 1.48
CA ILE A 220 6.90 7.11 2.20
C ILE A 220 7.41 8.40 1.56
N LEU A 221 7.65 8.41 0.25
CA LEU A 221 8.12 9.60 -0.46
C LEU A 221 7.13 10.76 -0.35
N SER A 222 5.84 10.46 -0.49
CA SER A 222 4.78 11.47 -0.40
C SER A 222 4.65 12.06 1.00
N ILE A 223 4.76 11.25 2.05
CA ILE A 223 4.80 11.73 3.44
C ILE A 223 6.02 12.65 3.63
N LEU A 224 7.21 12.22 3.23
CA LEU A 224 8.43 12.99 3.42
C LEU A 224 8.37 14.34 2.69
N ARG A 225 7.85 14.38 1.47
CA ARG A 225 7.60 15.62 0.72
C ARG A 225 6.59 16.53 1.43
N ALA A 226 5.49 15.94 1.91
CA ALA A 226 4.48 16.68 2.63
C ALA A 226 4.96 17.23 3.98
N GLU A 227 5.83 16.53 4.70
CA GLU A 227 6.43 17.02 5.96
C GLU A 227 7.27 18.29 5.71
N ILE A 228 7.98 18.41 4.60
CA ILE A 228 8.70 19.65 4.22
C ILE A 228 7.71 20.81 3.99
N LEU A 229 6.54 20.50 3.45
CA LEU A 229 5.49 21.48 3.17
C LEU A 229 4.61 21.82 4.40
N GLY A 230 4.93 21.34 5.60
CA GLY A 230 4.18 21.62 6.83
C GLY A 230 3.30 20.47 7.33
N GLY A 231 3.46 19.29 6.78
CA GLY A 231 2.94 18.04 7.31
C GLY A 231 1.95 17.31 6.41
N PHE A 232 2.06 15.99 6.42
CA PHE A 232 1.10 15.09 5.79
C PHE A 232 -0.21 15.05 6.58
N LYS A 233 -1.34 15.15 5.87
CA LYS A 233 -2.68 15.05 6.45
C LYS A 233 -3.49 14.01 5.68
N ALA A 234 -3.83 12.91 6.35
CA ALA A 234 -4.78 11.94 5.85
C ALA A 234 -6.23 12.37 6.16
N LEU A 235 -7.19 11.69 5.57
CA LEU A 235 -8.59 11.84 5.92
C LEU A 235 -8.86 11.38 7.37
N PRO A 236 -9.94 11.89 8.00
CA PRO A 236 -10.40 11.41 9.29
C PRO A 236 -10.65 9.90 9.30
N ALA A 237 -10.49 9.26 10.46
CA ALA A 237 -10.68 7.82 10.61
C ALA A 237 -12.06 7.35 10.15
N LYS A 238 -13.10 8.17 10.36
CA LYS A 238 -14.46 7.88 9.94
C LYS A 238 -14.59 7.77 8.41
N ASP A 239 -14.02 8.72 7.67
CA ASP A 239 -14.09 8.73 6.20
C ASP A 239 -13.32 7.54 5.60
N ILE A 240 -12.16 7.20 6.22
CA ILE A 240 -11.40 6.01 5.83
C ILE A 240 -12.19 4.73 6.14
N PHE A 241 -12.90 4.68 7.28
CA PHE A 241 -13.75 3.55 7.64
C PHE A 241 -14.89 3.35 6.64
N ASP A 242 -15.57 4.43 6.27
CA ASP A 242 -16.68 4.35 5.32
C ASP A 242 -16.24 3.77 3.98
N LEU A 243 -15.02 4.08 3.55
CA LEU A 243 -14.45 3.53 2.33
C LEU A 243 -13.92 2.10 2.52
N GLU A 244 -13.20 1.80 3.61
CA GLU A 244 -12.68 0.45 3.91
C GLU A 244 -13.82 -0.58 3.94
N TYR A 245 -14.97 -0.19 4.48
CA TYR A 245 -16.14 -1.06 4.63
C TYR A 245 -17.23 -0.81 3.58
N TRP A 246 -16.92 -0.10 2.51
CA TRP A 246 -17.82 0.06 1.38
C TRP A 246 -17.92 -1.22 0.55
N ASP A 247 -19.14 -1.64 0.20
CA ASP A 247 -19.38 -2.91 -0.46
C ASP A 247 -18.65 -3.05 -1.80
N LEU A 248 -18.48 -1.95 -2.56
CA LEU A 248 -17.71 -1.96 -3.81
C LEU A 248 -16.22 -2.17 -3.58
N GLU A 249 -15.66 -1.61 -2.51
CA GLU A 249 -14.26 -1.84 -2.15
C GLU A 249 -14.08 -3.28 -1.61
N GLN A 250 -15.02 -3.75 -0.80
CA GLN A 250 -15.02 -5.13 -0.33
C GLN A 250 -15.15 -6.13 -1.49
N ALA A 251 -15.93 -5.82 -2.52
CA ALA A 251 -16.05 -6.66 -3.71
C ALA A 251 -14.72 -6.79 -4.49
N LYS A 252 -13.83 -5.78 -4.44
CA LYS A 252 -12.48 -5.88 -5.03
C LYS A 252 -11.63 -6.93 -4.30
N LEU A 253 -11.77 -7.04 -2.98
CA LEU A 253 -11.10 -8.07 -2.18
C LEU A 253 -11.67 -9.47 -2.48
N LEU A 254 -12.98 -9.57 -2.67
CA LEU A 254 -13.68 -10.84 -2.93
C LEU A 254 -13.44 -11.35 -4.36
N LYS A 255 -13.28 -10.51 -5.37
CA LYS A 255 -12.98 -10.94 -6.75
C LYS A 255 -11.69 -11.73 -6.90
N ASN A 256 -10.79 -11.63 -5.93
CA ASN A 256 -9.53 -12.38 -5.89
C ASN A 256 -9.64 -13.65 -5.03
N THR A 257 -10.84 -14.08 -4.62
CA THR A 257 -11.07 -15.16 -3.63
C THR A 257 -11.17 -16.57 -4.20
N ASN A 258 -10.71 -16.86 -5.39
CA ASN A 258 -10.28 -18.22 -5.65
C ASN A 258 -8.92 -18.44 -4.92
N SER A 259 -9.01 -18.44 -3.57
CA SER A 259 -7.88 -18.78 -2.70
C SER A 259 -7.41 -20.18 -3.10
N LEU A 260 -6.19 -20.26 -3.58
CA LEU A 260 -5.55 -21.53 -3.85
C LEU A 260 -5.29 -22.27 -2.52
N GLU A 261 -5.29 -23.60 -2.55
CA GLU A 261 -5.28 -24.46 -1.37
C GLU A 261 -4.12 -24.16 -0.39
N PHE A 262 -2.93 -23.80 -0.93
CA PHE A 262 -1.72 -23.52 -0.16
C PHE A 262 -1.29 -22.04 -0.24
N GLU A 263 -2.20 -21.15 -0.59
CA GLU A 263 -1.88 -19.72 -0.67
C GLU A 263 -1.44 -19.16 0.69
N GLY A 264 -0.26 -18.56 0.74
CA GLY A 264 0.36 -18.03 1.97
C GLY A 264 1.22 -19.04 2.73
N GLU A 265 1.16 -20.33 2.36
CA GLU A 265 2.04 -21.35 2.93
C GLU A 265 3.44 -21.29 2.34
N VAL A 266 4.43 -21.65 3.15
CA VAL A 266 5.82 -21.85 2.72
C VAL A 266 6.16 -23.32 2.83
N VAL A 267 6.55 -23.93 1.72
CA VAL A 267 6.86 -25.36 1.59
C VAL A 267 8.35 -25.52 1.30
N LEU A 268 9.03 -26.37 2.07
CA LEU A 268 10.41 -26.77 1.84
C LEU A 268 10.47 -28.16 1.18
N ILE A 269 11.15 -28.28 0.05
CA ILE A 269 11.26 -29.54 -0.69
C ILE A 269 12.74 -29.83 -0.99
N THR A 270 13.22 -31.01 -0.58
CA THR A 270 14.57 -31.50 -0.89
C THR A 270 14.56 -32.43 -2.11
N GLY A 271 15.69 -32.56 -2.81
CA GLY A 271 15.80 -33.34 -4.04
C GLY A 271 14.93 -32.75 -5.16
N ALA A 272 14.84 -31.44 -5.19
CA ALA A 272 13.81 -30.71 -5.94
C ALA A 272 14.19 -30.37 -7.39
N ALA A 273 15.42 -30.66 -7.85
CA ALA A 273 15.86 -30.36 -9.20
C ALA A 273 15.28 -31.33 -10.25
N SER A 274 14.82 -32.52 -9.85
CA SER A 274 14.33 -33.55 -10.76
C SER A 274 13.31 -34.50 -10.13
N GLY A 275 12.72 -35.37 -10.97
CA GLY A 275 11.88 -36.49 -10.54
C GLY A 275 10.71 -36.07 -9.64
N ILE A 276 10.50 -36.81 -8.54
CA ILE A 276 9.39 -36.62 -7.62
C ILE A 276 9.47 -35.24 -6.95
N GLY A 277 10.65 -34.83 -6.49
CA GLY A 277 10.85 -33.54 -5.83
C GLY A 277 10.42 -32.37 -6.73
N LYS A 278 10.85 -32.37 -7.98
CA LYS A 278 10.45 -31.35 -8.95
C LYS A 278 8.94 -31.33 -9.19
N SER A 279 8.33 -32.50 -9.37
CA SER A 279 6.86 -32.60 -9.54
C SER A 279 6.09 -32.10 -8.32
N CYS A 280 6.61 -32.31 -7.11
CA CYS A 280 6.05 -31.74 -5.89
C CYS A 280 6.16 -30.21 -5.89
N VAL A 281 7.30 -29.64 -6.27
CA VAL A 281 7.48 -28.18 -6.39
C VAL A 281 6.44 -27.59 -7.33
N GLU A 282 6.31 -28.12 -8.55
CA GLU A 282 5.34 -27.68 -9.54
C GLU A 282 3.91 -27.73 -8.98
N SER A 283 3.53 -28.86 -8.35
CA SER A 283 2.19 -29.04 -7.77
C SER A 283 1.88 -28.06 -6.63
N PHE A 284 2.83 -27.76 -5.76
CA PHE A 284 2.64 -26.78 -4.69
C PHE A 284 2.57 -25.35 -5.21
N LEU A 285 3.39 -25.00 -6.20
CA LEU A 285 3.34 -23.68 -6.84
C LEU A 285 1.99 -23.45 -7.55
N ASP A 286 1.49 -24.43 -8.29
CA ASP A 286 0.17 -24.36 -8.95
C ASP A 286 -0.99 -24.21 -7.95
N ARG A 287 -0.80 -24.66 -6.73
CA ARG A 287 -1.74 -24.53 -5.62
C ARG A 287 -1.49 -23.30 -4.74
N GLY A 288 -0.58 -22.42 -5.13
CA GLY A 288 -0.37 -21.11 -4.52
C GLY A 288 0.66 -21.02 -3.40
N ALA A 289 1.38 -22.10 -3.07
CA ALA A 289 2.43 -22.06 -2.08
C ALA A 289 3.63 -21.21 -2.53
N ALA A 290 4.38 -20.66 -1.57
CA ALA A 290 5.76 -20.26 -1.78
C ALA A 290 6.66 -21.47 -1.51
N VAL A 291 7.56 -21.80 -2.44
CA VAL A 291 8.37 -23.01 -2.37
C VAL A 291 9.86 -22.69 -2.26
N ILE A 292 10.49 -23.22 -1.21
CA ILE A 292 11.94 -23.27 -1.06
C ILE A 292 12.38 -24.66 -1.50
N ALA A 293 13.11 -24.74 -2.60
CA ALA A 293 13.56 -25.97 -3.22
C ALA A 293 15.06 -26.17 -2.99
N LEU A 294 15.44 -27.29 -2.40
CA LEU A 294 16.84 -27.62 -2.11
C LEU A 294 17.30 -28.79 -2.99
N ASP A 295 18.47 -28.68 -3.58
CA ASP A 295 19.12 -29.78 -4.31
C ASP A 295 20.64 -29.58 -4.35
N ILE A 296 21.39 -30.66 -4.56
CA ILE A 296 22.83 -30.61 -4.82
C ILE A 296 23.17 -30.10 -6.22
N SER A 297 22.20 -30.12 -7.14
CA SER A 297 22.37 -29.68 -8.52
C SER A 297 22.23 -28.16 -8.65
N ASN A 298 23.20 -27.50 -9.28
CA ASN A 298 23.14 -26.07 -9.57
C ASN A 298 21.94 -25.69 -10.45
N SER A 299 21.33 -26.64 -11.18
CA SER A 299 20.15 -26.38 -11.98
C SER A 299 18.94 -25.93 -11.15
N ILE A 300 18.94 -26.20 -9.83
CA ILE A 300 17.84 -25.87 -8.92
C ILE A 300 17.51 -24.38 -8.94
N GLU A 301 18.51 -23.49 -9.10
CA GLU A 301 18.32 -22.05 -9.10
C GLU A 301 17.52 -21.55 -10.31
N THR A 302 17.50 -22.31 -11.41
CA THR A 302 16.93 -21.87 -12.70
C THR A 302 15.91 -22.82 -13.31
N VAL A 303 15.72 -24.00 -12.72
CA VAL A 303 14.88 -25.09 -13.29
C VAL A 303 13.39 -24.71 -13.36
N ILE A 304 12.95 -23.80 -12.49
CA ILE A 304 11.60 -23.26 -12.47
C ILE A 304 11.66 -21.74 -12.41
N LYS A 305 10.87 -21.07 -13.27
CA LYS A 305 10.68 -19.62 -13.27
C LYS A 305 9.30 -19.29 -12.71
N HIS A 306 9.24 -19.00 -11.43
CA HIS A 306 8.01 -18.62 -10.75
C HIS A 306 8.30 -17.62 -9.64
N GLN A 307 7.43 -16.61 -9.43
CA GLN A 307 7.63 -15.56 -8.42
C GLN A 307 7.64 -16.07 -6.97
N ASN A 308 6.97 -17.21 -6.71
CA ASN A 308 6.91 -17.86 -5.40
C ASN A 308 7.94 -19.00 -5.25
N TYR A 309 8.97 -19.05 -6.10
CA TYR A 309 9.98 -20.10 -6.10
C TYR A 309 11.35 -19.56 -5.71
N LEU A 310 12.02 -20.26 -4.81
CA LEU A 310 13.41 -20.04 -4.44
C LEU A 310 14.14 -21.38 -4.49
N GLY A 311 15.08 -21.53 -5.44
CA GLY A 311 15.97 -22.69 -5.54
C GLY A 311 17.32 -22.40 -4.87
N LEU A 312 17.79 -23.29 -4.01
CA LEU A 312 19.06 -23.16 -3.30
C LEU A 312 19.87 -24.46 -3.45
N VAL A 313 21.14 -24.31 -3.78
CA VAL A 313 22.09 -25.42 -3.80
C VAL A 313 22.50 -25.76 -2.37
N CYS A 314 22.35 -27.03 -1.96
CA CYS A 314 22.59 -27.45 -0.61
C CYS A 314 23.12 -28.91 -0.54
#